data_b08de2cc313f34cc8dd1f8d999a72feb
#
_entry.id   b08de2cc313f34cc8dd1f8d999a72feb
#
_cell.length_a   1.000
_cell.length_b   1.000
_cell.length_c   1.000
_cell.angle_alpha   90.00
_cell.angle_beta   90.00
_cell.angle_gamma   90.00
#
_symmetry.space_group_name_H-M   'P 1'
#
loop_
_entity.id
_entity.type
_entity.pdbx_description
1 polymer ?
#
loop_
_entity_poly.entity_id
_entity_poly.type
_entity_poly.pdbx_seq_one_letter_code
_entity_poly.pdbx_strand_id
1 'polypeptide(L)'
;MIEDEIFHERIKFCIGLICGHLKSTQFAEMFAWQLGIEPKTIEKIDFRKKLPATSASAYGVEVTGKENNQLTTKTSSPVNEMFGTNWGLGFFKYKACDYCDDITAETADLTVGDAWLPQYVKDHRGTNVVVVRNEILAEILLKGVLEQSLHLDSITLQDVIQSQDANYRHRRAGLAYRLYLAEKKGDWHPPKRVRSSSSMLPWIQKRFVLRMELADKSHTFFQEALVSGSFSYFVEKMTPLIESYQNTYNQPL
;
A
#
# COMPACT_ATOMS: atom_id res chain seq x y z
N MET A 1 23.86 0.92 2.69
CA MET A 1 25.14 0.24 2.43
C MET A 1 25.01 -1.18 2.95
N ILE A 2 25.41 -2.17 2.16
CA ILE A 2 25.40 -3.57 2.61
C ILE A 2 26.64 -3.76 3.46
N GLU A 3 26.48 -4.02 4.75
CA GLU A 3 27.61 -4.10 5.71
C GLU A 3 28.23 -5.49 5.80
N ASP A 4 27.51 -6.52 5.35
CA ASP A 4 27.99 -7.89 5.30
C ASP A 4 28.86 -8.12 4.06
N GLU A 5 30.11 -8.56 4.27
CA GLU A 5 31.10 -8.76 3.19
C GLU A 5 30.63 -9.74 2.13
N ILE A 6 29.96 -10.84 2.52
CA ILE A 6 29.47 -11.87 1.58
C ILE A 6 28.41 -11.29 0.63
N PHE A 7 27.50 -10.49 1.16
CA PHE A 7 26.46 -9.85 0.35
C PHE A 7 27.01 -8.69 -0.47
N HIS A 8 27.96 -7.91 0.07
CA HIS A 8 28.60 -6.83 -0.65
C HIS A 8 29.29 -7.29 -1.96
N GLU A 9 29.95 -8.44 -1.93
CA GLU A 9 30.60 -9.00 -3.13
C GLU A 9 29.61 -9.55 -4.15
N ARG A 10 28.42 -10.01 -3.73
CA ARG A 10 27.45 -10.71 -4.58
C ARG A 10 26.32 -9.81 -5.06
N ILE A 11 25.90 -8.82 -4.30
CA ILE A 11 24.81 -7.91 -4.65
C ILE A 11 25.41 -6.66 -5.26
N LYS A 12 25.23 -6.48 -6.57
CA LYS A 12 25.76 -5.33 -7.29
C LYS A 12 24.84 -4.10 -7.20
N PHE A 13 23.52 -4.32 -7.23
CA PHE A 13 22.53 -3.26 -7.19
C PHE A 13 21.33 -3.67 -6.34
N CYS A 14 20.76 -2.69 -5.64
CA CYS A 14 19.50 -2.84 -4.92
C CYS A 14 18.41 -2.03 -5.62
N ILE A 15 17.35 -2.71 -6.06
CA ILE A 15 16.17 -2.06 -6.62
C ILE A 15 15.09 -2.00 -5.54
N GLY A 16 14.71 -0.80 -5.17
CA GLY A 16 13.69 -0.52 -4.17
C GLY A 16 12.29 -0.36 -4.77
N LEU A 17 11.28 -0.55 -3.95
CA LEU A 17 9.88 -0.29 -4.31
C LEU A 17 9.33 0.85 -3.45
N ILE A 18 8.61 1.77 -4.08
CA ILE A 18 7.76 2.70 -3.36
C ILE A 18 6.59 1.90 -2.80
N CYS A 19 6.49 1.84 -1.49
CA CYS A 19 5.54 0.99 -0.80
C CYS A 19 4.57 1.80 0.05
N GLY A 20 3.26 1.60 -0.11
CA GLY A 20 2.25 2.17 0.77
C GLY A 20 2.28 1.53 2.16
N HIS A 21 2.15 0.23 2.25
CA HIS A 21 2.33 -0.62 3.42
C HIS A 21 2.22 -2.09 3.04
N LEU A 22 2.80 -2.98 3.85
CA LEU A 22 2.66 -4.41 3.70
C LEU A 22 1.34 -4.88 4.30
N LYS A 23 0.65 -5.76 3.62
CA LYS A 23 -0.59 -6.41 4.06
C LYS A 23 -0.36 -7.89 4.33
N SER A 24 -1.13 -8.45 5.27
CA SER A 24 -1.14 -9.90 5.50
C SER A 24 -1.88 -10.65 4.38
N THR A 25 -1.75 -11.98 4.37
CA THR A 25 -2.46 -12.87 3.43
C THR A 25 -3.98 -12.73 3.50
N GLN A 26 -4.52 -12.31 4.65
CA GLN A 26 -5.96 -12.05 4.81
C GLN A 26 -6.50 -11.02 3.81
N PHE A 27 -5.66 -10.12 3.31
CA PHE A 27 -6.06 -9.20 2.25
C PHE A 27 -6.35 -9.93 0.93
N ALA A 28 -5.56 -10.95 0.59
CA ALA A 28 -5.82 -11.82 -0.55
C ALA A 28 -7.08 -12.67 -0.33
N GLU A 29 -7.22 -13.23 0.87
CA GLU A 29 -8.38 -14.02 1.25
C GLU A 29 -9.68 -13.22 1.24
N MET A 30 -9.64 -11.93 1.61
CA MET A 30 -10.78 -11.01 1.53
C MET A 30 -11.25 -10.82 0.07
N PHE A 31 -10.33 -10.69 -0.88
CA PHE A 31 -10.67 -10.63 -2.30
C PHE A 31 -11.28 -11.94 -2.79
N ALA A 32 -10.63 -13.06 -2.46
CA ALA A 32 -11.10 -14.38 -2.85
C ALA A 32 -12.54 -14.61 -2.38
N TRP A 33 -12.80 -14.31 -1.11
CA TRP A 33 -14.14 -14.50 -0.53
C TRP A 33 -15.22 -13.66 -1.21
N GLN A 34 -14.94 -12.38 -1.52
CA GLN A 34 -15.85 -11.52 -2.26
C GLN A 34 -16.13 -12.03 -3.69
N LEU A 35 -15.20 -12.78 -4.27
CA LEU A 35 -15.36 -13.43 -5.57
C LEU A 35 -15.99 -14.83 -5.48
N GLY A 36 -16.38 -15.30 -4.28
CA GLY A 36 -16.95 -16.63 -4.08
C GLY A 36 -15.90 -17.75 -4.11
N ILE A 37 -14.60 -17.42 -4.03
CA ILE A 37 -13.52 -18.38 -3.82
C ILE A 37 -13.39 -18.64 -2.32
N GLU A 38 -13.30 -19.91 -1.94
CA GLU A 38 -13.17 -20.32 -0.55
C GLU A 38 -11.88 -19.74 0.05
N PRO A 39 -11.95 -19.02 1.21
CA PRO A 39 -10.76 -18.57 1.91
C PRO A 39 -9.77 -19.73 2.18
N LYS A 40 -8.48 -19.43 2.17
CA LYS A 40 -7.38 -20.41 2.37
C LYS A 40 -7.19 -21.42 1.23
N THR A 41 -7.91 -21.32 0.13
CA THR A 41 -7.75 -22.20 -1.05
C THR A 41 -7.09 -21.52 -2.23
N ILE A 42 -6.57 -20.31 -2.05
CA ILE A 42 -5.96 -19.52 -3.11
C ILE A 42 -4.68 -20.22 -3.58
N GLU A 43 -4.62 -20.54 -4.87
CA GLU A 43 -3.41 -21.04 -5.54
C GLU A 43 -2.64 -19.94 -6.27
N LYS A 44 -3.39 -18.97 -6.84
CA LYS A 44 -2.80 -17.84 -7.57
C LYS A 44 -3.63 -16.60 -7.37
N ILE A 45 -2.96 -15.43 -7.27
CA ILE A 45 -3.60 -14.13 -7.26
C ILE A 45 -2.81 -13.12 -8.09
N ASP A 46 -3.50 -12.34 -8.90
CA ASP A 46 -3.00 -11.13 -9.54
C ASP A 46 -3.75 -9.93 -8.96
N PHE A 47 -3.06 -9.14 -8.14
CA PHE A 47 -3.63 -7.94 -7.50
C PHE A 47 -3.79 -6.74 -8.43
N ARG A 48 -3.27 -6.82 -9.65
CA ARG A 48 -3.22 -5.70 -10.59
C ARG A 48 -3.67 -6.10 -11.99
N LYS A 49 -4.68 -6.98 -12.07
CA LYS A 49 -5.28 -7.38 -13.35
C LYS A 49 -5.71 -6.16 -14.14
N LYS A 50 -5.09 -5.93 -15.27
CA LYS A 50 -5.42 -4.79 -16.13
C LYS A 50 -6.79 -4.99 -16.76
N LEU A 51 -7.67 -4.02 -16.56
CA LEU A 51 -9.00 -4.00 -17.15
C LEU A 51 -8.99 -3.00 -18.33
N PRO A 52 -9.21 -3.44 -19.57
CA PRO A 52 -9.25 -2.54 -20.72
C PRO A 52 -10.28 -1.41 -20.58
N ALA A 53 -9.98 -0.24 -21.15
CA ALA A 53 -10.85 0.93 -21.15
C ALA A 53 -11.18 1.52 -19.76
N THR A 54 -10.32 1.25 -18.76
CA THR A 54 -10.41 1.84 -17.42
C THR A 54 -9.24 2.81 -17.16
N SER A 55 -9.06 3.22 -15.91
CA SER A 55 -7.89 3.96 -15.46
C SER A 55 -6.90 3.05 -14.73
N ALA A 56 -5.66 3.52 -14.52
CA ALA A 56 -4.65 2.78 -13.75
C ALA A 56 -5.11 2.47 -12.31
N SER A 57 -6.03 3.24 -11.75
CA SER A 57 -6.58 3.03 -10.41
C SER A 57 -7.80 2.09 -10.38
N ALA A 58 -8.39 1.80 -11.54
CA ALA A 58 -9.56 0.93 -11.70
C ALA A 58 -9.18 -0.45 -12.24
N TYR A 59 -8.09 -1.01 -11.76
CA TYR A 59 -7.67 -2.38 -12.05
C TYR A 59 -8.57 -3.40 -11.36
N GLY A 60 -8.56 -4.64 -11.83
CA GLY A 60 -9.20 -5.78 -11.19
C GLY A 60 -8.24 -6.59 -10.32
N VAL A 61 -8.80 -7.59 -9.67
CA VAL A 61 -8.05 -8.68 -9.02
C VAL A 61 -8.49 -9.99 -9.67
N GLU A 62 -7.54 -10.84 -10.04
CA GLU A 62 -7.81 -12.19 -10.54
C GLU A 62 -7.35 -13.21 -9.51
N VAL A 63 -8.23 -14.11 -9.12
CA VAL A 63 -7.95 -15.14 -8.11
C VAL A 63 -8.27 -16.51 -8.70
N THR A 64 -7.32 -17.44 -8.54
CA THR A 64 -7.52 -18.87 -8.78
C THR A 64 -7.54 -19.58 -7.43
N GLY A 65 -8.57 -20.36 -7.17
CA GLY A 65 -8.77 -21.11 -5.95
C GLY A 65 -10.00 -22.00 -6.04
N LYS A 66 -10.48 -22.55 -4.93
CA LYS A 66 -11.63 -23.43 -4.93
C LYS A 66 -12.93 -22.68 -4.72
N GLU A 67 -13.92 -23.06 -5.52
CA GLU A 67 -15.33 -22.76 -5.34
C GLU A 67 -16.11 -24.07 -5.40
N ASN A 68 -16.83 -24.44 -4.35
CA ASN A 68 -17.52 -25.73 -4.25
C ASN A 68 -16.60 -26.93 -4.54
N ASN A 69 -15.39 -26.92 -3.99
CA ASN A 69 -14.32 -27.91 -4.21
C ASN A 69 -13.79 -28.03 -5.66
N GLN A 70 -14.18 -27.14 -6.56
CA GLN A 70 -13.66 -27.08 -7.93
C GLN A 70 -12.69 -25.92 -8.09
N LEU A 71 -11.53 -26.19 -8.71
CA LEU A 71 -10.58 -25.13 -9.04
C LEU A 71 -11.17 -24.20 -10.11
N THR A 72 -11.25 -22.94 -9.79
CA THR A 72 -11.81 -21.93 -10.70
C THR A 72 -10.97 -20.65 -10.65
N THR A 73 -11.05 -19.85 -11.71
CA THR A 73 -10.41 -18.53 -11.79
C THR A 73 -11.50 -17.48 -11.98
N LYS A 74 -11.49 -16.46 -11.14
CA LYS A 74 -12.41 -15.33 -11.21
C LYS A 74 -11.67 -14.01 -11.24
N THR A 75 -12.18 -13.08 -12.04
CA THR A 75 -11.69 -11.70 -12.12
C THR A 75 -12.75 -10.76 -11.58
N SER A 76 -12.36 -9.82 -10.75
CA SER A 76 -13.26 -8.82 -10.18
C SER A 76 -13.68 -7.76 -11.22
N SER A 77 -14.76 -7.04 -10.93
CA SER A 77 -14.99 -5.67 -11.38
C SER A 77 -13.83 -4.75 -10.91
N PRO A 78 -13.83 -3.46 -11.28
CA PRO A 78 -12.85 -2.53 -10.75
C PRO A 78 -12.73 -2.60 -9.23
N VAL A 79 -11.49 -2.69 -8.74
CA VAL A 79 -11.20 -2.95 -7.32
C VAL A 79 -11.81 -1.92 -6.36
N ASN A 80 -12.03 -0.69 -6.82
CA ASN A 80 -12.67 0.38 -6.04
C ASN A 80 -14.17 0.15 -5.77
N GLU A 81 -14.78 -0.82 -6.43
CA GLU A 81 -16.17 -1.26 -6.18
C GLU A 81 -16.25 -2.38 -5.12
N MET A 82 -15.11 -2.95 -4.74
CA MET A 82 -15.05 -4.01 -3.75
C MET A 82 -14.86 -3.45 -2.33
N PHE A 83 -15.40 -4.17 -1.33
CA PHE A 83 -15.27 -3.77 0.07
C PHE A 83 -13.82 -3.83 0.58
N GLY A 84 -13.40 -2.82 1.33
CA GLY A 84 -12.12 -2.83 2.05
C GLY A 84 -10.87 -2.59 1.21
N THR A 85 -11.02 -2.23 -0.07
CA THR A 85 -9.92 -2.09 -1.02
C THR A 85 -9.23 -0.73 -0.99
N ASN A 86 -9.86 0.27 -0.40
CA ASN A 86 -9.25 1.59 -0.23
C ASN A 86 -8.00 1.51 0.66
N TRP A 87 -6.83 1.76 0.08
CA TRP A 87 -5.55 1.73 0.79
C TRP A 87 -5.47 2.70 1.97
N GLY A 88 -6.23 3.79 1.92
CA GLY A 88 -6.35 4.75 3.03
C GLY A 88 -6.86 4.12 4.32
N LEU A 89 -7.71 3.10 4.25
CA LEU A 89 -8.27 2.39 5.40
C LEU A 89 -7.20 1.58 6.17
N GLY A 90 -6.15 1.14 5.49
CA GLY A 90 -5.08 0.37 6.12
C GLY A 90 -5.45 -1.05 6.54
N PHE A 91 -6.53 -1.64 6.01
CA PHE A 91 -6.93 -3.03 6.33
C PHE A 91 -5.77 -4.00 6.18
N PHE A 92 -5.64 -4.92 7.12
CA PHE A 92 -4.63 -5.98 7.16
C PHE A 92 -3.18 -5.51 7.10
N LYS A 93 -2.93 -4.24 7.44
CA LYS A 93 -1.57 -3.69 7.51
C LYS A 93 -0.82 -4.26 8.70
N TYR A 94 0.42 -4.66 8.51
CA TYR A 94 1.30 -5.04 9.61
C TYR A 94 1.68 -3.84 10.49
N LYS A 95 1.77 -4.07 11.79
CA LYS A 95 2.08 -3.03 12.78
C LYS A 95 3.46 -2.39 12.55
N ALA A 96 4.43 -3.14 12.03
CA ALA A 96 5.74 -2.61 11.67
C ALA A 96 5.66 -1.44 10.67
N CYS A 97 4.65 -1.42 9.79
CA CYS A 97 4.43 -0.33 8.84
C CYS A 97 4.03 0.99 9.51
N ASP A 98 3.56 0.97 10.76
CA ASP A 98 3.26 2.17 11.53
C ASP A 98 4.51 2.96 11.91
N TYR A 99 5.65 2.29 11.94
CA TYR A 99 6.95 2.88 12.27
C TYR A 99 7.86 3.06 11.04
N CYS A 100 7.37 2.82 9.83
CA CYS A 100 8.16 3.03 8.61
C CYS A 100 8.21 4.51 8.25
N ASP A 101 9.41 5.07 8.09
CA ASP A 101 9.68 6.45 7.68
C ASP A 101 10.30 6.58 6.29
N ASP A 102 10.57 5.44 5.64
CA ASP A 102 11.07 5.37 4.27
C ASP A 102 9.92 5.25 3.26
N ILE A 103 9.86 6.15 2.28
CA ILE A 103 8.81 6.20 1.26
C ILE A 103 9.35 5.70 -0.07
N THR A 104 10.55 6.11 -0.42
CA THR A 104 11.14 5.92 -1.74
C THR A 104 12.27 4.88 -1.77
N ALA A 105 12.35 4.01 -0.76
CA ALA A 105 13.45 3.07 -0.61
C ALA A 105 14.81 3.81 -0.73
N GLU A 106 15.05 4.78 0.16
CA GLU A 106 16.07 5.81 0.04
C GLU A 106 17.51 5.28 -0.07
N THR A 107 17.75 4.06 0.40
CA THR A 107 19.05 3.39 0.34
C THR A 107 19.25 2.52 -0.90
N ALA A 108 18.25 2.38 -1.77
CA ALA A 108 18.36 1.62 -2.99
C ALA A 108 19.02 2.43 -4.11
N ASP A 109 19.73 1.74 -4.99
CA ASP A 109 20.40 2.32 -6.17
C ASP A 109 19.39 2.85 -7.19
N LEU A 110 18.23 2.17 -7.30
CA LEU A 110 17.11 2.56 -8.12
C LEU A 110 15.82 2.23 -7.40
N THR A 111 14.81 3.07 -7.52
CA THR A 111 13.48 2.82 -6.94
C THR A 111 12.41 2.95 -8.00
N VAL A 112 11.41 2.06 -7.94
CA VAL A 112 10.25 2.04 -8.83
C VAL A 112 8.97 2.11 -8.00
N GLY A 113 7.98 2.82 -8.51
CA GLY A 113 6.65 2.89 -7.89
C GLY A 113 5.58 3.39 -8.83
N ASP A 114 4.32 3.31 -8.42
CA ASP A 114 3.21 3.81 -9.23
C ASP A 114 3.27 5.35 -9.34
N ALA A 115 3.15 5.89 -10.55
CA ALA A 115 3.06 7.32 -10.81
C ALA A 115 1.61 7.79 -10.67
N TRP A 116 1.16 8.05 -9.43
CA TRP A 116 -0.20 8.54 -9.14
C TRP A 116 -0.35 10.03 -9.49
N LEU A 117 -0.12 10.35 -10.77
CA LEU A 117 -0.26 11.71 -11.31
C LEU A 117 -1.41 11.76 -12.33
N PRO A 118 -2.18 12.86 -12.40
CA PRO A 118 -3.38 12.95 -13.25
C PRO A 118 -3.13 12.62 -14.71
N GLN A 119 -1.97 12.97 -15.26
CA GLN A 119 -1.60 12.70 -16.64
C GLN A 119 -1.35 11.21 -16.91
N TYR A 120 -0.88 10.42 -15.92
CA TYR A 120 -0.54 9.01 -16.06
C TYR A 120 -1.65 8.06 -15.64
N VAL A 121 -2.53 8.48 -14.71
CA VAL A 121 -3.61 7.63 -14.19
C VAL A 121 -4.64 7.25 -15.27
N LYS A 122 -4.74 8.03 -16.34
CA LYS A 122 -5.69 7.78 -17.44
C LYS A 122 -5.38 6.52 -18.25
N ASP A 123 -4.14 6.07 -18.28
CA ASP A 123 -3.74 4.85 -18.99
C ASP A 123 -3.91 3.64 -18.07
N HIS A 124 -4.83 2.75 -18.43
CA HIS A 124 -5.11 1.53 -17.64
C HIS A 124 -3.89 0.60 -17.49
N ARG A 125 -2.91 0.68 -18.39
CA ARG A 125 -1.66 -0.08 -18.30
C ARG A 125 -0.83 0.35 -17.09
N GLY A 126 -1.01 1.61 -16.66
CA GLY A 126 -0.27 2.22 -15.57
C GLY A 126 1.11 2.71 -15.99
N THR A 127 1.63 3.67 -15.25
CA THR A 127 2.97 4.25 -15.44
C THR A 127 3.72 4.16 -14.11
N ASN A 128 5.01 3.89 -14.17
CA ASN A 128 5.86 3.90 -12.99
C ASN A 128 6.64 5.22 -12.90
N VAL A 129 6.81 5.71 -11.66
CA VAL A 129 7.86 6.67 -11.35
C VAL A 129 9.15 5.90 -11.06
N VAL A 130 10.27 6.40 -11.59
CA VAL A 130 11.60 5.82 -11.36
C VAL A 130 12.49 6.88 -10.74
N VAL A 131 13.15 6.56 -9.61
CA VAL A 131 14.16 7.39 -8.98
C VAL A 131 15.50 6.67 -9.07
N VAL A 132 16.45 7.24 -9.79
CA VAL A 132 17.79 6.65 -10.00
C VAL A 132 18.80 7.40 -9.15
N ARG A 133 19.63 6.66 -8.40
CA ARG A 133 20.68 7.21 -7.53
C ARG A 133 22.08 6.71 -7.90
N ASN A 134 22.13 5.65 -8.72
CA ASN A 134 23.38 5.03 -9.16
C ASN A 134 23.65 5.39 -10.62
N GLU A 135 24.86 5.87 -10.91
CA GLU A 135 25.26 6.36 -12.24
C GLU A 135 25.22 5.26 -13.29
N ILE A 136 25.67 4.04 -12.97
CA ILE A 136 25.66 2.91 -13.91
C ILE A 136 24.24 2.57 -14.33
N LEU A 137 23.29 2.57 -13.36
CA LEU A 137 21.88 2.32 -13.68
C LEU A 137 21.26 3.47 -14.46
N ALA A 138 21.68 4.71 -14.24
CA ALA A 138 21.27 5.85 -15.07
C ALA A 138 21.71 5.70 -16.51
N GLU A 139 22.97 5.29 -16.75
CA GLU A 139 23.50 5.03 -18.10
C GLU A 139 22.75 3.90 -18.80
N ILE A 140 22.43 2.81 -18.09
CA ILE A 140 21.65 1.68 -18.64
C ILE A 140 20.25 2.15 -19.08
N LEU A 141 19.58 2.96 -18.26
CA LEU A 141 18.27 3.50 -18.61
C LEU A 141 18.32 4.45 -19.81
N LEU A 142 19.31 5.36 -19.84
CA LEU A 142 19.53 6.25 -20.97
C LEU A 142 19.80 5.47 -22.27
N LYS A 143 20.60 4.42 -22.20
CA LYS A 143 20.83 3.52 -23.34
C LYS A 143 19.52 2.87 -23.81
N GLY A 144 18.68 2.39 -22.89
CA GLY A 144 17.36 1.84 -23.22
C GLY A 144 16.43 2.84 -23.91
N VAL A 145 16.51 4.13 -23.54
CA VAL A 145 15.77 5.20 -24.23
C VAL A 145 16.32 5.43 -25.64
N LEU A 146 17.65 5.49 -25.80
CA LEU A 146 18.30 5.67 -27.12
C LEU A 146 17.99 4.51 -28.07
N GLU A 147 17.93 3.30 -27.56
CA GLU A 147 17.59 2.08 -28.30
C GLU A 147 16.07 1.89 -28.49
N GLN A 148 15.24 2.83 -28.03
CA GLN A 148 13.77 2.78 -28.09
C GLN A 148 13.15 1.55 -27.39
N SER A 149 13.88 0.91 -26.50
CA SER A 149 13.39 -0.20 -25.65
C SER A 149 12.67 0.31 -24.39
N LEU A 150 12.92 1.56 -24.00
CA LEU A 150 12.27 2.25 -22.90
C LEU A 150 11.70 3.60 -23.34
N HIS A 151 10.57 3.98 -22.77
CA HIS A 151 10.03 5.33 -22.86
C HIS A 151 10.01 5.95 -21.46
N LEU A 152 10.72 7.06 -21.27
CA LEU A 152 10.82 7.77 -20.01
C LEU A 152 10.54 9.26 -20.22
N ASP A 153 9.61 9.80 -19.45
CA ASP A 153 9.39 11.24 -19.31
C ASP A 153 10.24 11.79 -18.15
N SER A 154 10.84 12.94 -18.34
CA SER A 154 11.50 13.65 -17.24
C SER A 154 10.44 14.34 -16.37
N ILE A 155 10.49 14.10 -15.07
CA ILE A 155 9.60 14.73 -14.09
C ILE A 155 10.41 15.39 -12.97
N THR A 156 9.80 16.34 -12.28
CA THR A 156 10.44 17.08 -11.18
C THR A 156 10.39 16.30 -9.86
N LEU A 157 11.23 16.68 -8.90
CA LEU A 157 11.14 16.20 -7.53
C LEU A 157 9.74 16.43 -6.93
N GLN A 158 9.13 17.58 -7.25
CA GLN A 158 7.79 17.91 -6.76
C GLN A 158 6.72 16.96 -7.33
N ASP A 159 6.84 16.53 -8.58
CA ASP A 159 5.95 15.54 -9.19
C ASP A 159 6.09 14.18 -8.48
N VAL A 160 7.33 13.76 -8.16
CA VAL A 160 7.56 12.53 -7.39
C VAL A 160 6.90 12.61 -6.01
N ILE A 161 7.06 13.72 -5.29
CA ILE A 161 6.43 13.94 -3.98
C ILE A 161 4.91 13.91 -4.11
N GLN A 162 4.35 14.61 -5.09
CA GLN A 162 2.91 14.67 -5.33
C GLN A 162 2.34 13.29 -5.66
N SER A 163 3.05 12.50 -6.46
CA SER A 163 2.62 11.13 -6.80
C SER A 163 2.49 10.22 -5.56
N GLN A 164 3.16 10.57 -4.46
CA GLN A 164 3.22 9.80 -3.22
C GLN A 164 2.67 10.56 -1.99
N ASP A 165 1.91 11.63 -2.20
CA ASP A 165 1.47 12.55 -1.14
C ASP A 165 0.79 11.83 0.06
N ALA A 166 -0.08 10.86 -0.19
CA ALA A 166 -0.71 10.07 0.87
C ALA A 166 0.33 9.29 1.72
N ASN A 167 1.37 8.73 1.07
CA ASN A 167 2.45 8.03 1.78
C ASN A 167 3.25 9.00 2.64
N TYR A 168 3.56 10.19 2.12
CA TYR A 168 4.25 11.24 2.88
C TYR A 168 3.45 11.65 4.12
N ARG A 169 2.16 11.94 3.99
CA ARG A 169 1.31 12.28 5.14
C ARG A 169 1.35 11.20 6.22
N HIS A 170 1.23 9.93 5.84
CA HIS A 170 1.21 8.83 6.80
C HIS A 170 2.57 8.54 7.43
N ARG A 171 3.68 8.73 6.71
CA ARG A 171 5.03 8.41 7.17
C ARG A 171 5.81 9.58 7.74
N ARG A 172 5.25 10.78 7.71
CA ARG A 172 5.77 11.98 8.38
C ARG A 172 4.83 12.42 9.50
N ALA A 173 3.77 13.13 9.21
CA ALA A 173 2.83 13.61 10.22
C ALA A 173 2.16 12.47 11.02
N GLY A 174 1.69 11.42 10.33
CA GLY A 174 1.09 10.26 10.97
C GLY A 174 2.07 9.50 11.85
N LEU A 175 3.32 9.33 11.42
CA LEU A 175 4.36 8.70 12.22
C LEU A 175 4.69 9.56 13.45
N ALA A 176 4.87 10.87 13.29
CA ALA A 176 5.13 11.77 14.41
C ALA A 176 4.09 11.63 15.52
N TYR A 177 2.81 11.52 15.14
CA TYR A 177 1.73 11.35 16.10
C TYR A 177 1.71 9.95 16.75
N ARG A 178 2.01 8.90 15.99
CA ARG A 178 2.11 7.52 16.54
C ARG A 178 3.27 7.39 17.54
N LEU A 179 4.41 8.02 17.27
CA LEU A 179 5.53 8.09 18.22
C LEU A 179 5.11 8.82 19.50
N TYR A 180 4.43 9.97 19.37
CA TYR A 180 3.87 10.68 20.54
C TYR A 180 2.93 9.81 21.38
N LEU A 181 2.06 9.05 20.74
CA LEU A 181 1.15 8.14 21.45
C LEU A 181 1.90 7.00 22.16
N ALA A 182 2.93 6.44 21.54
CA ALA A 182 3.76 5.40 22.15
C ALA A 182 4.51 5.95 23.36
N GLU A 183 5.18 7.09 23.22
CA GLU A 183 5.90 7.76 24.32
C GLU A 183 4.95 8.09 25.49
N LYS A 184 3.77 8.64 25.19
CA LYS A 184 2.77 8.95 26.22
C LYS A 184 2.29 7.72 27.01
N LYS A 185 2.26 6.54 26.36
CA LYS A 185 1.89 5.28 27.00
C LYS A 185 3.08 4.56 27.66
N GLY A 186 4.30 5.00 27.40
CA GLY A 186 5.49 4.28 27.81
C GLY A 186 5.78 3.03 26.97
N ASP A 187 5.17 2.93 25.78
CA ASP A 187 5.38 1.84 24.86
C ASP A 187 6.75 1.99 24.15
N TRP A 188 7.44 0.87 23.96
CA TRP A 188 8.65 0.86 23.15
C TRP A 188 8.33 1.12 21.67
N HIS A 189 9.19 1.91 21.02
CA HIS A 189 9.19 2.09 19.57
C HIS A 189 10.63 2.17 19.03
N PRO A 190 10.88 1.83 17.77
CA PRO A 190 12.21 1.96 17.18
C PRO A 190 12.61 3.44 17.04
N PRO A 191 13.91 3.77 17.14
CA PRO A 191 14.40 5.12 16.87
C PRO A 191 14.07 5.52 15.42
N LYS A 192 13.66 6.79 15.23
CA LYS A 192 13.21 7.32 13.94
C LYS A 192 13.78 8.69 13.66
N ARG A 193 13.94 9.04 12.37
CA ARG A 193 14.31 10.39 11.92
C ARG A 193 13.19 11.39 12.15
N VAL A 194 11.94 10.93 12.11
CA VAL A 194 10.75 11.73 12.40
C VAL A 194 10.66 11.93 13.91
N ARG A 195 10.54 13.17 14.36
CA ARG A 195 10.35 13.50 15.77
C ARG A 195 8.90 13.28 16.18
N SER A 196 8.70 12.82 17.40
CA SER A 196 7.41 12.72 18.06
C SER A 196 6.72 14.08 18.13
N SER A 197 5.43 14.16 17.81
CA SER A 197 4.66 15.40 17.87
C SER A 197 3.16 15.14 17.92
N SER A 198 2.45 15.93 18.73
CA SER A 198 0.99 16.05 18.72
C SER A 198 0.49 17.36 18.09
N SER A 199 1.39 18.13 17.47
CA SER A 199 1.09 19.45 16.90
C SER A 199 0.31 19.33 15.60
N MET A 200 -0.95 18.90 15.69
CA MET A 200 -1.90 18.82 14.57
C MET A 200 -3.32 18.96 15.10
N LEU A 201 -4.25 19.29 14.22
CA LEU A 201 -5.67 19.46 14.57
C LEU A 201 -6.27 18.16 15.14
N PRO A 202 -7.18 18.24 16.12
CA PRO A 202 -7.74 17.06 16.81
C PRO A 202 -8.36 16.03 15.86
N TRP A 203 -9.01 16.46 14.77
CA TRP A 203 -9.60 15.56 13.81
C TRP A 203 -8.56 14.84 12.94
N ILE A 204 -7.35 15.44 12.73
CA ILE A 204 -6.22 14.76 12.07
C ILE A 204 -5.64 13.70 13.03
N GLN A 205 -5.51 14.02 14.31
CA GLN A 205 -5.10 13.05 15.33
C GLN A 205 -6.06 11.86 15.36
N LYS A 206 -7.38 12.13 15.42
CA LYS A 206 -8.43 11.10 15.38
C LYS A 206 -8.33 10.24 14.12
N ARG A 207 -8.05 10.82 12.95
CA ARG A 207 -7.85 10.10 11.68
C ARG A 207 -6.73 9.07 11.78
N PHE A 208 -5.59 9.43 12.37
CA PHE A 208 -4.46 8.50 12.51
C PHE A 208 -4.74 7.40 13.53
N VAL A 209 -5.46 7.69 14.61
CA VAL A 209 -5.91 6.67 15.58
C VAL A 209 -6.87 5.68 14.92
N LEU A 210 -7.92 6.19 14.27
CA LEU A 210 -8.89 5.32 13.58
C LEU A 210 -8.23 4.45 12.49
N ARG A 211 -7.22 4.95 11.80
CA ARG A 211 -6.49 4.16 10.81
C ARG A 211 -5.68 3.01 11.44
N MET A 212 -5.12 3.21 12.63
CA MET A 212 -4.49 2.13 13.40
C MET A 212 -5.54 1.11 13.84
N GLU A 213 -6.67 1.57 14.35
CA GLU A 213 -7.78 0.73 14.78
C GLU A 213 -8.37 -0.08 13.61
N LEU A 214 -8.59 0.53 12.45
CA LEU A 214 -9.03 -0.16 11.23
C LEU A 214 -8.06 -1.28 10.83
N ALA A 215 -6.75 -1.03 10.92
CA ALA A 215 -5.74 -2.03 10.63
C ALA A 215 -5.81 -3.21 11.60
N ASP A 216 -5.86 -2.96 12.91
CA ASP A 216 -5.90 -3.99 13.93
C ASP A 216 -7.23 -4.77 13.90
N LYS A 217 -8.36 -4.06 13.84
CA LYS A 217 -9.70 -4.69 13.83
C LYS A 217 -9.97 -5.48 12.56
N SER A 218 -9.41 -5.08 11.42
CA SER A 218 -9.55 -5.86 10.19
C SER A 218 -9.02 -7.29 10.34
N HIS A 219 -7.91 -7.49 11.03
CA HIS A 219 -7.38 -8.82 11.33
C HIS A 219 -8.32 -9.62 12.23
N THR A 220 -8.77 -9.00 13.33
CA THR A 220 -9.62 -9.65 14.35
C THR A 220 -10.97 -10.04 13.75
N PHE A 221 -11.68 -9.06 13.18
CA PHE A 221 -13.03 -9.31 12.65
C PHE A 221 -13.05 -10.23 11.42
N PHE A 222 -11.97 -10.24 10.63
CA PHE A 222 -11.87 -11.18 9.54
C PHE A 222 -11.68 -12.62 10.04
N GLN A 223 -10.89 -12.84 11.10
CA GLN A 223 -10.79 -14.16 11.72
C GLN A 223 -12.12 -14.63 12.31
N GLU A 224 -12.85 -13.75 13.00
CA GLU A 224 -14.19 -14.04 13.50
C GLU A 224 -15.16 -14.38 12.37
N ALA A 225 -15.11 -13.65 11.26
CA ALA A 225 -15.90 -13.93 10.07
C ALA A 225 -15.57 -15.31 9.46
N LEU A 226 -14.29 -15.69 9.40
CA LEU A 226 -13.87 -17.01 8.93
C LEU A 226 -14.43 -18.14 9.82
N VAL A 227 -14.46 -17.94 11.14
CA VAL A 227 -15.04 -18.89 12.10
C VAL A 227 -16.55 -19.01 11.93
N SER A 228 -17.24 -17.88 11.71
CA SER A 228 -18.69 -17.85 11.51
C SER A 228 -19.13 -18.28 10.11
N GLY A 229 -18.21 -18.37 9.14
CA GLY A 229 -18.50 -18.65 7.74
C GLY A 229 -19.27 -17.52 7.02
N SER A 230 -19.23 -16.28 7.56
CA SER A 230 -20.02 -15.15 7.05
C SER A 230 -19.15 -13.94 6.74
N PHE A 231 -18.99 -13.60 5.46
CA PHE A 231 -18.33 -12.37 5.05
C PHE A 231 -19.13 -11.12 5.45
N SER A 232 -20.47 -11.20 5.49
CA SER A 232 -21.31 -10.09 5.93
C SER A 232 -21.02 -9.69 7.37
N TYR A 233 -20.65 -10.61 8.25
CA TYR A 233 -20.19 -10.30 9.61
C TYR A 233 -18.99 -9.33 9.59
N PHE A 234 -17.99 -9.61 8.75
CA PHE A 234 -16.83 -8.71 8.61
C PHE A 234 -17.23 -7.32 8.13
N VAL A 235 -18.10 -7.25 7.13
CA VAL A 235 -18.61 -5.97 6.58
C VAL A 235 -19.33 -5.18 7.67
N GLU A 236 -20.26 -5.80 8.40
CA GLU A 236 -21.04 -5.19 9.47
C GLU A 236 -20.15 -4.62 10.59
N LYS A 237 -19.12 -5.38 11.00
CA LYS A 237 -18.19 -4.95 12.05
C LYS A 237 -17.27 -3.82 11.61
N MET A 238 -16.83 -3.82 10.35
CA MET A 238 -15.90 -2.80 9.84
C MET A 238 -16.58 -1.51 9.41
N THR A 239 -17.84 -1.54 8.97
CA THR A 239 -18.56 -0.38 8.42
C THR A 239 -18.59 0.82 9.39
N PRO A 240 -18.93 0.70 10.68
CA PRO A 240 -18.95 1.84 11.60
C PRO A 240 -17.57 2.52 11.79
N LEU A 241 -16.51 1.71 11.75
CA LEU A 241 -15.14 2.24 11.84
C LEU A 241 -14.74 2.98 10.56
N ILE A 242 -15.13 2.45 9.39
CA ILE A 242 -14.92 3.11 8.10
C ILE A 242 -15.63 4.46 8.07
N GLU A 243 -16.89 4.51 8.46
CA GLU A 243 -17.69 5.75 8.52
C GLU A 243 -17.06 6.77 9.48
N SER A 244 -16.65 6.33 10.66
CA SER A 244 -15.96 7.19 11.63
C SER A 244 -14.65 7.77 11.06
N TYR A 245 -13.89 6.97 10.31
CA TYR A 245 -12.67 7.40 9.63
C TYR A 245 -12.98 8.41 8.50
N GLN A 246 -13.95 8.11 7.66
CA GLN A 246 -14.37 8.99 6.57
C GLN A 246 -14.87 10.34 7.07
N ASN A 247 -15.62 10.36 8.15
CA ASN A 247 -16.13 11.59 8.77
C ASN A 247 -15.01 12.52 9.26
N THR A 248 -13.78 12.03 9.44
CA THR A 248 -12.64 12.91 9.75
C THR A 248 -12.19 13.77 8.56
N TYR A 249 -12.62 13.47 7.34
CA TYR A 249 -12.31 14.27 6.14
C TYR A 249 -13.32 15.39 5.89
N ASN A 250 -14.50 15.32 6.52
CA ASN A 250 -15.56 16.30 6.36
C ASN A 250 -15.45 17.48 7.38
N GLN A 251 -14.31 17.56 8.10
CA GLN A 251 -14.07 18.64 9.06
C GLN A 251 -13.47 19.87 8.36
N PRO A 252 -13.82 21.10 8.75
CA PRO A 252 -13.25 22.31 8.18
C PRO A 252 -11.73 22.37 8.42
N LEU A 253 -11.02 22.97 7.49
CA LEU A 253 -9.57 23.22 7.57
C LEU A 253 -9.24 24.21 8.69
#